data_1a4457a8fae259af076e9ddb3cebaff5
#
_entry.id   1a4457a8fae259af076e9ddb3cebaff5
#
_cell.length_a   1.000
_cell.length_b   1.000
_cell.length_c   1.000
_cell.angle_alpha   90.00
_cell.angle_beta   90.00
_cell.angle_gamma   90.00
#
_symmetry.space_group_name_H-M   'P 1'
#
loop_
_entity.id
_entity.type
_entity.pdbx_description
1 polymer ?
#
loop_
_entity_poly.entity_id
_entity_poly.type
_entity_poly.pdbx_seq_one_letter_code
_entity_poly.pdbx_strand_id
1 'polypeptide(L)'
;AISLGLLTAAGFGLTDALVPELAQKSSPAHVIFSMFWTVGLSSFILLPFVQGKFTRFNKRSDKWMFLSCIPMGLQAVLMSVAIGFHEVPAEANVFYACRGIWAIILTAWLGEKIGLFESQIGKAVLSRRLLGASLLIIGIYFTPG
;
A
#
# COMPACT_ATOMS: atom_id res chain seq x y z
N ALA A 1 14.72 4.67 10.72
CA ALA A 1 13.61 4.84 9.78
C ALA A 1 13.96 4.27 8.41
N ILE A 2 15.09 4.61 7.79
CA ILE A 2 15.49 4.16 6.45
C ILE A 2 15.64 2.64 6.38
N SER A 3 16.26 2.00 7.35
CA SER A 3 16.45 0.55 7.40
C SER A 3 15.13 -0.23 7.45
N LEU A 4 14.16 0.26 8.20
CA LEU A 4 12.81 -0.33 8.23
C LEU A 4 12.09 -0.17 6.89
N GLY A 5 12.25 0.99 6.24
CA GLY A 5 11.69 1.22 4.90
C GLY A 5 12.28 0.28 3.84
N LEU A 6 13.61 0.08 3.87
CA LEU A 6 14.28 -0.88 2.97
C LEU A 6 13.87 -2.32 3.23
N LEU A 7 13.74 -2.72 4.50
CA LEU A 7 13.28 -4.06 4.87
C LEU A 7 11.84 -4.31 4.39
N THR A 8 10.97 -3.31 4.56
CA THR A 8 9.58 -3.38 4.07
C THR A 8 9.55 -3.49 2.54
N ALA A 9 10.32 -2.67 1.83
CA ALA A 9 10.40 -2.72 0.38
C ALA A 9 10.94 -4.07 -0.13
N ALA A 10 11.98 -4.61 0.51
CA ALA A 10 12.50 -5.93 0.19
C ALA A 10 11.46 -7.04 0.45
N GLY A 11 10.69 -6.95 1.53
CA GLY A 11 9.60 -7.88 1.83
C GLY A 11 8.50 -7.84 0.77
N PHE A 12 8.07 -6.67 0.34
CA PHE A 12 7.10 -6.54 -0.75
C PHE A 12 7.64 -7.11 -2.07
N GLY A 13 8.87 -6.74 -2.47
CA GLY A 13 9.48 -7.27 -3.69
C GLY A 13 9.62 -8.79 -3.69
N LEU A 14 9.97 -9.37 -2.55
CA LEU A 14 10.03 -10.83 -2.41
C LEU A 14 8.63 -11.46 -2.53
N THR A 15 7.62 -10.87 -1.91
CA THR A 15 6.24 -11.34 -2.01
C THR A 15 5.75 -11.30 -3.46
N ASP A 16 5.98 -10.18 -4.16
CA ASP A 16 5.57 -9.99 -5.56
C ASP A 16 6.26 -10.97 -6.51
N ALA A 17 7.50 -11.37 -6.22
CA ALA A 17 8.24 -12.37 -6.99
C ALA A 17 7.75 -13.81 -6.71
N LEU A 18 7.44 -14.13 -5.45
CA LEU A 18 7.07 -15.49 -5.05
C LEU A 18 5.62 -15.85 -5.34
N VAL A 19 4.70 -14.87 -5.27
CA VAL A 19 3.26 -15.14 -5.45
C VAL A 19 2.93 -15.74 -6.81
N PRO A 20 3.43 -15.23 -7.96
CA PRO A 20 3.17 -15.84 -9.26
C PRO A 20 3.71 -17.25 -9.35
N GLU A 21 4.94 -17.50 -8.87
CA GLU A 21 5.56 -18.81 -8.91
C GLU A 21 4.79 -19.86 -8.08
N LEU A 22 4.32 -19.47 -6.90
CA LEU A 22 3.48 -20.31 -6.05
C LEU A 22 2.09 -20.52 -6.65
N ALA A 23 1.53 -19.51 -7.30
CA ALA A 23 0.23 -19.58 -7.95
C ALA A 23 0.22 -20.55 -9.14
N GLN A 24 1.35 -20.67 -9.89
CA GLN A 24 1.51 -21.66 -10.95
C GLN A 24 1.60 -23.11 -10.40
N LYS A 25 2.20 -23.29 -9.23
CA LYS A 25 2.34 -24.61 -8.59
C LYS A 25 1.10 -25.05 -7.80
N SER A 26 0.24 -24.11 -7.47
CA SER A 26 -0.95 -24.32 -6.66
C SER A 26 -2.10 -23.47 -7.22
N SER A 27 -3.30 -23.58 -6.64
CA SER A 27 -4.39 -22.70 -7.03
C SER A 27 -4.10 -21.24 -6.57
N PRO A 28 -4.20 -20.23 -7.46
CA PRO A 28 -4.01 -18.83 -7.09
C PRO A 28 -4.88 -18.38 -5.91
N ALA A 29 -6.11 -18.89 -5.85
CA ALA A 29 -7.04 -18.61 -4.75
C ALA A 29 -6.51 -19.12 -3.40
N HIS A 30 -5.91 -20.31 -3.37
CA HIS A 30 -5.32 -20.85 -2.13
C HIS A 30 -4.09 -20.05 -1.69
N VAL A 31 -3.25 -19.62 -2.62
CA VAL A 31 -2.06 -18.82 -2.31
C VAL A 31 -2.48 -17.47 -1.71
N ILE A 32 -3.42 -16.77 -2.36
CA ILE A 32 -3.94 -15.49 -1.89
C ILE A 32 -4.61 -15.64 -0.53
N PHE A 33 -5.47 -16.65 -0.36
CA PHE A 33 -6.14 -16.91 0.92
C PHE A 33 -5.14 -17.17 2.04
N SER A 34 -4.17 -18.05 1.83
CA SER A 34 -3.17 -18.40 2.84
C SER A 34 -2.28 -17.21 3.18
N MET A 35 -1.95 -16.35 2.20
CA MET A 35 -1.20 -15.12 2.42
C MET A 35 -1.96 -14.15 3.33
N PHE A 36 -3.22 -13.86 3.04
CA PHE A 36 -4.03 -12.97 3.89
C PHE A 36 -4.27 -13.55 5.27
N TRP A 37 -4.50 -14.86 5.36
CA TRP A 37 -4.68 -15.54 6.64
C TRP A 37 -3.42 -15.48 7.50
N THR A 38 -2.25 -15.71 6.89
CA THR A 38 -0.95 -15.62 7.58
C THR A 38 -0.67 -14.19 8.04
N VAL A 39 -0.90 -13.18 7.21
CA VAL A 39 -0.76 -11.77 7.60
C VAL A 39 -1.72 -11.41 8.72
N GLY A 40 -2.98 -11.84 8.62
CA GLY A 40 -3.99 -11.64 9.66
C GLY A 40 -3.57 -12.24 11.00
N LEU A 41 -3.15 -13.49 11.02
CA LEU A 41 -2.67 -14.14 12.25
C LEU A 41 -1.39 -13.49 12.79
N SER A 42 -0.44 -13.16 11.91
CA SER A 42 0.81 -12.50 12.31
C SER A 42 0.57 -11.12 12.95
N SER A 43 -0.52 -10.44 12.58
CA SER A 43 -0.86 -9.15 13.17
C SER A 43 -1.18 -9.26 14.68
N PHE A 44 -1.67 -10.41 15.15
CA PHE A 44 -1.90 -10.63 16.57
C PHE A 44 -0.60 -10.70 17.37
N ILE A 45 0.51 -11.14 16.75
CA ILE A 45 1.83 -11.19 17.40
C ILE A 45 2.32 -9.77 17.69
N LEU A 46 1.87 -8.78 16.91
CA LEU A 46 2.26 -7.38 17.10
C LEU A 46 1.44 -6.67 18.19
N LEU A 47 0.32 -7.24 18.64
CA LEU A 47 -0.53 -6.64 19.67
C LEU A 47 0.21 -6.24 20.96
N PRO A 48 1.11 -7.07 21.52
CA PRO A 48 1.81 -6.70 22.74
C PRO A 48 2.79 -5.53 22.56
N PHE A 49 3.20 -5.24 21.33
CA PHE A 49 4.10 -4.12 21.02
C PHE A 49 3.34 -2.80 20.79
N VAL A 50 2.03 -2.83 20.69
CA VAL A 50 1.20 -1.64 20.53
C VAL A 50 1.09 -0.90 21.85
N GLN A 51 1.73 0.26 21.92
CA GLN A 51 1.64 1.16 23.08
C GLN A 51 0.33 1.96 22.98
N GLY A 52 -0.69 1.54 23.70
CA GLY A 52 -1.97 2.26 23.77
C GLY A 52 -3.04 1.47 24.51
N LYS A 53 -3.99 2.19 25.12
CA LYS A 53 -5.16 1.55 25.72
C LYS A 53 -6.20 1.34 24.62
N PHE A 54 -6.40 0.10 24.19
CA PHE A 54 -7.46 -0.31 23.25
C PHE A 54 -8.88 0.12 23.67
N THR A 55 -9.05 0.51 24.93
CA THR A 55 -10.34 0.86 25.54
C THR A 55 -10.78 2.30 25.31
N ARG A 56 -9.92 3.19 24.76
CA ARG A 56 -10.32 4.57 24.48
C ARG A 56 -10.79 4.72 23.03
N PHE A 57 -11.97 4.23 22.75
CA PHE A 57 -12.64 4.47 21.48
C PHE A 57 -13.02 5.95 21.37
N ASN A 58 -12.37 6.70 20.50
CA ASN A 58 -12.78 8.04 20.14
C ASN A 58 -13.68 7.95 18.90
N LYS A 59 -15.01 7.95 19.11
CA LYS A 59 -16.02 7.73 18.07
C LYS A 59 -15.81 8.55 16.78
N ARG A 60 -15.20 9.71 16.87
CA ARG A 60 -15.01 10.58 15.69
C ARG A 60 -13.75 10.21 14.90
N SER A 61 -12.63 9.95 15.57
CA SER A 61 -11.37 9.57 14.93
C SER A 61 -11.41 8.13 14.41
N ASP A 62 -11.92 7.22 15.21
CA ASP A 62 -11.88 5.78 14.91
C ASP A 62 -12.82 5.43 13.75
N LYS A 63 -13.95 6.15 13.59
CA LYS A 63 -14.84 5.98 12.43
C LYS A 63 -14.11 6.22 11.10
N TRP A 64 -13.30 7.27 11.01
CA TRP A 64 -12.54 7.56 9.81
C TRP A 64 -11.41 6.55 9.57
N MET A 65 -10.80 6.07 10.65
CA MET A 65 -9.80 5.02 10.59
C MET A 65 -10.39 3.71 10.06
N PHE A 66 -11.55 3.27 10.58
CA PHE A 66 -12.25 2.09 10.06
C PHE A 66 -12.67 2.27 8.60
N LEU A 67 -13.19 3.44 8.25
CA LEU A 67 -13.61 3.72 6.87
C LEU A 67 -12.42 3.66 5.89
N SER A 68 -11.22 4.06 6.31
CA SER A 68 -10.02 3.96 5.49
C SER A 68 -9.47 2.54 5.34
N CYS A 69 -9.75 1.64 6.29
CA CYS A 69 -9.33 0.24 6.19
C CYS A 69 -10.06 -0.51 5.06
N ILE A 70 -11.30 -0.13 4.75
CA ILE A 70 -12.10 -0.79 3.69
C ILE A 70 -11.43 -0.64 2.31
N PRO A 71 -11.13 0.58 1.81
CA PRO A 71 -10.48 0.73 0.52
C PRO A 71 -9.06 0.18 0.51
N MET A 72 -8.33 0.23 1.65
CA MET A 72 -7.01 -0.40 1.74
C MET A 72 -7.09 -1.93 1.62
N GLY A 73 -8.04 -2.56 2.31
CA GLY A 73 -8.25 -4.01 2.19
C GLY A 73 -8.69 -4.41 0.78
N LEU A 74 -9.64 -3.68 0.19
CA LEU A 74 -10.08 -3.91 -1.18
C LEU A 74 -8.93 -3.76 -2.18
N GLN A 75 -8.10 -2.74 -2.04
CA GLN A 75 -6.92 -2.55 -2.87
C GLN A 75 -5.95 -3.72 -2.75
N ALA A 76 -5.67 -4.20 -1.54
CA ALA A 76 -4.76 -5.34 -1.32
C ALA A 76 -5.30 -6.61 -2.00
N VAL A 77 -6.61 -6.87 -1.89
CA VAL A 77 -7.26 -8.01 -2.57
C VAL A 77 -7.16 -7.89 -4.08
N LEU A 78 -7.49 -6.73 -4.65
CA LEU A 78 -7.42 -6.51 -6.11
C LEU A 78 -6.01 -6.66 -6.65
N MET A 79 -5.00 -6.14 -5.94
CA MET A 79 -3.58 -6.32 -6.29
C MET A 79 -3.20 -7.79 -6.28
N SER A 80 -3.54 -8.52 -5.22
CA SER A 80 -3.22 -9.94 -5.10
C SER A 80 -3.91 -10.77 -6.18
N VAL A 81 -5.15 -10.43 -6.55
CA VAL A 81 -5.86 -11.07 -7.67
C VAL A 81 -5.15 -10.77 -8.99
N ALA A 82 -4.77 -9.52 -9.25
CA ALA A 82 -4.05 -9.16 -10.48
C ALA A 82 -2.72 -9.94 -10.60
N ILE A 83 -1.95 -10.02 -9.54
CA ILE A 83 -0.65 -10.70 -9.54
C ILE A 83 -0.85 -12.23 -9.61
N GLY A 84 -1.77 -12.79 -8.83
CA GLY A 84 -1.93 -14.24 -8.71
C GLY A 84 -2.66 -14.91 -9.88
N PHE A 85 -3.63 -14.24 -10.50
CA PHE A 85 -4.42 -14.82 -11.60
C PHE A 85 -3.95 -14.37 -13.00
N HIS A 86 -3.38 -13.17 -13.11
CA HIS A 86 -2.97 -12.62 -14.41
C HIS A 86 -1.45 -12.60 -14.60
N GLU A 87 -0.69 -12.92 -13.56
CA GLU A 87 0.79 -13.00 -13.61
C GLU A 87 1.45 -11.69 -14.10
N VAL A 88 0.85 -10.55 -13.74
CA VAL A 88 1.30 -9.21 -14.15
C VAL A 88 1.79 -8.37 -12.95
N PRO A 89 2.83 -8.83 -12.21
CA PRO A 89 3.31 -8.12 -11.02
C PRO A 89 3.89 -6.75 -11.34
N ALA A 90 4.55 -6.59 -12.49
CA ALA A 90 5.15 -5.34 -12.88
C ALA A 90 4.08 -4.26 -13.13
N GLU A 91 3.08 -4.58 -13.95
CA GLU A 91 1.97 -3.67 -14.28
C GLU A 91 1.15 -3.33 -13.04
N ALA A 92 0.87 -4.31 -12.18
CA ALA A 92 0.16 -4.09 -10.92
C ALA A 92 0.92 -3.12 -10.02
N ASN A 93 2.25 -3.23 -9.93
CA ASN A 93 3.09 -2.31 -9.16
C ASN A 93 3.16 -0.91 -9.77
N VAL A 94 3.10 -0.78 -11.11
CA VAL A 94 2.95 0.52 -11.78
C VAL A 94 1.69 1.23 -11.33
N PHE A 95 0.54 0.55 -11.42
CA PHE A 95 -0.74 1.10 -10.96
C PHE A 95 -0.71 1.45 -9.49
N TYR A 96 -0.06 0.62 -8.67
CA TYR A 96 0.11 0.89 -7.25
C TYR A 96 0.95 2.16 -7.00
N ALA A 97 2.02 2.37 -7.75
CA ALA A 97 2.86 3.56 -7.66
C ALA A 97 2.09 4.85 -8.05
N CYS A 98 1.19 4.76 -9.04
CA CYS A 98 0.33 5.88 -9.44
C CYS A 98 -0.57 6.40 -8.31
N ARG A 99 -0.84 5.57 -7.29
CA ARG A 99 -1.54 5.99 -6.07
C ARG A 99 -0.90 7.22 -5.43
N GLY A 100 0.43 7.30 -5.45
CA GLY A 100 1.16 8.43 -4.89
C GLY A 100 0.83 9.74 -5.59
N ILE A 101 0.69 9.72 -6.91
CA ILE A 101 0.31 10.90 -7.71
C ILE A 101 -1.13 11.32 -7.39
N TRP A 102 -2.07 10.35 -7.40
CA TRP A 102 -3.46 10.62 -7.05
C TRP A 102 -3.63 11.17 -5.64
N ALA A 103 -2.86 10.65 -4.67
CA ALA A 103 -2.86 11.18 -3.31
C ALA A 103 -2.42 12.65 -3.28
N ILE A 104 -1.39 13.03 -4.04
CA ILE A 104 -0.90 14.41 -4.14
C ILE A 104 -1.97 15.31 -4.76
N ILE A 105 -2.56 14.90 -5.89
CA ILE A 105 -3.60 15.66 -6.60
C ILE A 105 -4.83 15.84 -5.70
N LEU A 106 -5.30 14.77 -5.08
CA LEU A 106 -6.47 14.82 -4.19
C LEU A 106 -6.20 15.69 -2.95
N THR A 107 -5.00 15.61 -2.36
CA THR A 107 -4.64 16.45 -1.22
C THR A 107 -4.56 17.93 -1.62
N ALA A 108 -4.05 18.24 -2.81
CA ALA A 108 -4.01 19.59 -3.31
C ALA A 108 -5.41 20.15 -3.62
N TRP A 109 -6.32 19.32 -4.10
CA TRP A 109 -7.66 19.74 -4.52
C TRP A 109 -8.69 19.76 -3.38
N LEU A 110 -8.70 18.71 -2.54
CA LEU A 110 -9.66 18.56 -1.44
C LEU A 110 -9.10 18.98 -0.09
N GLY A 111 -7.77 19.08 0.06
CA GLY A 111 -7.13 19.26 1.35
C GLY A 111 -7.61 20.48 2.12
N GLU A 112 -7.82 21.60 1.43
CA GLU A 112 -8.36 22.83 2.04
C GLU A 112 -9.81 22.65 2.51
N LYS A 113 -10.63 21.92 1.73
CA LYS A 113 -12.05 21.72 2.04
C LYS A 113 -12.27 20.77 3.21
N ILE A 114 -11.33 19.82 3.43
CA ILE A 114 -11.42 18.80 4.48
C ILE A 114 -10.59 19.19 5.71
N GLY A 115 -9.86 20.33 5.65
CA GLY A 115 -9.02 20.82 6.75
C GLY A 115 -7.83 19.89 7.03
N LEU A 116 -7.27 19.27 6.00
CA LEU A 116 -6.09 18.42 6.12
C LEU A 116 -4.86 19.30 6.33
N PHE A 117 -4.10 19.03 7.40
CA PHE A 117 -2.82 19.70 7.67
C PHE A 117 -1.80 19.53 6.54
N GLU A 118 -1.92 18.47 5.75
CA GLU A 118 -1.07 18.22 4.58
C GLU A 118 -1.25 19.24 3.46
N SER A 119 -2.38 19.97 3.40
CA SER A 119 -2.58 21.07 2.43
C SER A 119 -1.65 22.26 2.72
N GLN A 120 -1.13 22.36 3.95
CA GLN A 120 -0.17 23.38 4.37
C GLN A 120 1.30 22.96 4.12
N ILE A 121 1.53 21.76 3.60
CA ILE A 121 2.87 21.31 3.23
C ILE A 121 3.36 22.19 2.09
N GLY A 122 4.46 22.90 2.33
CA GLY A 122 5.00 23.88 1.39
C GLY A 122 5.23 23.30 -0.01
N LYS A 123 5.03 24.12 -1.04
CA LYS A 123 5.19 23.77 -2.47
C LYS A 123 6.47 22.97 -2.78
N ALA A 124 7.56 23.21 -2.03
CA ALA A 124 8.83 22.50 -2.18
C ALA A 124 8.75 21.00 -1.82
N VAL A 125 7.94 20.63 -0.82
CA VAL A 125 7.76 19.22 -0.45
C VAL A 125 6.85 18.52 -1.45
N LEU A 126 5.82 19.22 -1.91
CA LEU A 126 4.91 18.74 -2.95
C LEU A 126 5.68 18.44 -4.26
N SER A 127 6.55 19.37 -4.70
CA SER A 127 7.35 19.18 -5.91
C SER A 127 8.34 18.01 -5.79
N ARG A 128 8.96 17.81 -4.62
CA ARG A 128 9.85 16.65 -4.38
C ARG A 128 9.09 15.33 -4.43
N ARG A 129 7.87 15.26 -3.87
CA ARG A 129 7.03 14.06 -3.94
C ARG A 129 6.61 13.77 -5.38
N LEU A 130 6.22 14.80 -6.13
CA LEU A 130 5.86 14.67 -7.54
C LEU A 130 7.04 14.19 -8.39
N LEU A 131 8.22 14.74 -8.16
CA LEU A 131 9.45 14.34 -8.84
C LEU A 131 9.81 12.88 -8.53
N GLY A 132 9.71 12.45 -7.28
CA GLY A 132 9.91 11.04 -6.92
C GLY A 132 8.91 10.09 -7.59
N ALA A 133 7.63 10.46 -7.64
CA ALA A 133 6.60 9.67 -8.32
C ALA A 133 6.83 9.61 -9.84
N SER A 134 7.24 10.71 -10.46
CA SER A 134 7.57 10.77 -11.90
C SER A 134 8.79 9.92 -12.24
N LEU A 135 9.83 9.94 -11.40
CA LEU A 135 11.02 9.10 -11.58
C LEU A 135 10.68 7.60 -11.48
N LEU A 136 9.76 7.21 -10.59
CA LEU A 136 9.28 5.82 -10.52
C LEU A 136 8.61 5.40 -11.82
N ILE A 137 7.73 6.20 -12.39
CA ILE A 137 7.04 5.89 -13.66
C ILE A 137 8.04 5.80 -14.80
N ILE A 138 9.01 6.72 -14.88
CA ILE A 138 10.07 6.69 -15.88
C ILE A 138 10.91 5.42 -15.71
N GLY A 139 11.30 5.07 -14.48
CA GLY A 139 12.05 3.85 -14.19
C GLY A 139 11.35 2.59 -14.69
N ILE A 140 10.04 2.50 -14.49
CA ILE A 140 9.22 1.37 -14.94
C ILE A 140 9.16 1.32 -16.48
N TYR A 141 9.02 2.45 -17.15
CA TYR A 141 9.00 2.50 -18.61
C TYR A 141 10.30 1.99 -19.26
N PHE A 142 11.43 2.18 -18.58
CA PHE A 142 12.74 1.70 -19.03
C PHE A 142 13.10 0.29 -18.56
N THR A 143 12.24 -0.37 -17.78
CA THR A 143 12.47 -1.76 -17.40
C THR A 143 11.97 -2.66 -18.53
N PRO A 144 12.87 -3.37 -19.25
CA PRO A 144 12.43 -4.33 -20.26
C PRO A 144 11.61 -5.42 -19.59
N GLY A 145 10.41 -5.66 -20.13
CA GLY A 145 9.55 -6.75 -19.72
C GLY A 145 10.14 -8.14 -20.09
#